data_f22e117e3dddc2b1bbafe76c619bfc3f
#
_entry.id   f22e117e3dddc2b1bbafe76c619bfc3f
#
_cell.length_a   1.000
_cell.length_b   1.000
_cell.length_c   1.000
_cell.angle_alpha   90.00
_cell.angle_beta   90.00
_cell.angle_gamma   90.00
#
_symmetry.space_group_name_H-M   'P 1'
#
loop_
_entity.id
_entity.type
_entity.pdbx_description
1 polymer ?
#
loop_
_entity_poly.entity_id
_entity_poly.type
_entity_poly.pdbx_seq_one_letter_code
_entity_poly.pdbx_strand_id
1 'polypeptide(L)'
;VDVSKERTTFAIVDVRGHVVASSDISTMDYPEIEGFVSSLCEAIVQLVEDNGGIETVRSVGMSCPSGNFKTGCIENSPNMPWKGSVPITAMMRDQLGLAVAVTNDSVAIALGELSFGSAHGLSNFAIVTIGHGLGCSIFSDKKLVSGNSGFAGELGHTCMNVNGRKCECG
;
A
#
# COMPACT_ATOMS: atom_id res chain seq x y z
N VAL A 1 2.92 -6.21 -2.59
CA VAL A 1 2.44 -6.51 -1.23
C VAL A 1 1.26 -5.62 -0.92
N ASP A 2 0.17 -6.17 -0.46
CA ASP A 2 -1.02 -5.44 -0.02
C ASP A 2 -1.29 -5.77 1.45
N VAL A 3 -1.13 -4.77 2.30
CA VAL A 3 -1.27 -4.90 3.76
C VAL A 3 -2.63 -4.40 4.18
N SER A 4 -3.46 -5.28 4.71
CA SER A 4 -4.72 -4.90 5.35
C SER A 4 -4.72 -5.29 6.84
N LYS A 5 -5.75 -4.88 7.56
CA LYS A 5 -5.86 -5.14 9.01
C LYS A 5 -5.78 -6.64 9.35
N GLU A 6 -6.43 -7.47 8.56
CA GLU A 6 -6.59 -8.90 8.87
C GLU A 6 -5.55 -9.75 8.16
N ARG A 7 -5.22 -9.40 6.93
CA ARG A 7 -4.40 -10.22 6.04
C ARG A 7 -3.45 -9.36 5.22
N THR A 8 -2.24 -9.85 5.03
CA THR A 8 -1.28 -9.30 4.08
C THR A 8 -1.09 -10.27 2.94
N THR A 9 -1.44 -9.85 1.73
CA THR A 9 -1.25 -10.62 0.50
C THR A 9 -0.02 -10.12 -0.24
N PHE A 10 0.77 -11.01 -0.80
CA PHE A 10 1.92 -10.65 -1.61
C PHE A 10 2.02 -11.53 -2.84
N ALA A 11 2.53 -10.95 -3.93
CA ALA A 11 2.62 -11.63 -5.20
C ALA A 11 3.89 -11.24 -5.96
N ILE A 12 4.40 -12.17 -6.76
CA ILE A 12 5.37 -11.90 -7.80
C ILE A 12 4.60 -11.47 -9.03
N VAL A 13 4.93 -10.29 -9.55
CA VAL A 13 4.26 -9.70 -10.71
C VAL A 13 5.31 -9.38 -11.77
N ASP A 14 5.06 -9.78 -13.02
CA ASP A 14 5.94 -9.45 -14.14
C ASP A 14 5.73 -7.99 -14.61
N VAL A 15 6.60 -7.54 -15.51
CA VAL A 15 6.54 -6.17 -16.07
C VAL A 15 5.28 -5.88 -16.88
N ARG A 16 4.49 -6.88 -17.20
CA ARG A 16 3.21 -6.76 -17.92
C ARG A 16 2.00 -6.74 -16.97
N GLY A 17 2.26 -6.89 -15.66
CA GLY A 17 1.20 -6.95 -14.64
C GLY A 17 0.61 -8.35 -14.42
N HIS A 18 1.21 -9.41 -14.97
CA HIS A 18 0.72 -10.76 -14.70
C HIS A 18 1.25 -11.26 -13.37
N VAL A 19 0.36 -11.84 -12.57
CA VAL A 19 0.71 -12.51 -11.33
C VAL A 19 1.33 -13.87 -11.65
N VAL A 20 2.60 -14.06 -11.26
CA VAL A 20 3.35 -15.31 -11.44
C VAL A 20 3.05 -16.27 -10.31
N ALA A 21 3.10 -15.78 -9.07
CA ALA A 21 2.81 -16.51 -7.85
C ALA A 21 2.29 -15.56 -6.78
N SER A 22 1.53 -16.06 -5.82
CA SER A 22 1.03 -15.28 -4.70
C SER A 22 0.90 -16.12 -3.45
N SER A 23 0.99 -15.47 -2.30
CA SER A 23 0.74 -16.05 -0.98
C SER A 23 0.21 -14.98 -0.04
N ASP A 24 -0.11 -15.36 1.19
CA ASP A 24 -0.57 -14.44 2.22
C ASP A 24 -0.11 -14.87 3.62
N ILE A 25 -0.11 -13.92 4.54
CA ILE A 25 0.04 -14.13 5.97
C ILE A 25 -1.06 -13.40 6.74
N SER A 26 -1.36 -13.84 7.96
CA SER A 26 -2.22 -13.09 8.87
C SER A 26 -1.48 -11.85 9.35
N THR A 27 -2.09 -10.67 9.24
CA THR A 27 -1.54 -9.43 9.83
C THR A 27 -1.80 -9.38 11.33
N MET A 28 -2.93 -9.93 11.76
CA MET A 28 -3.38 -9.87 13.16
C MET A 28 -2.53 -10.71 14.12
N ASP A 29 -1.81 -11.73 13.61
CA ASP A 29 -0.97 -12.59 14.43
C ASP A 29 0.29 -11.88 14.93
N TYR A 30 0.56 -10.66 14.42
CA TYR A 30 1.75 -9.88 14.72
C TYR A 30 1.40 -8.52 15.36
N PRO A 31 1.20 -8.46 16.68
CA PRO A 31 0.92 -7.22 17.40
C PRO A 31 2.11 -6.22 17.34
N GLU A 32 3.34 -6.75 17.19
CA GLU A 32 4.57 -5.97 17.09
C GLU A 32 5.05 -5.94 15.63
N ILE A 33 5.46 -4.75 15.18
CA ILE A 33 5.85 -4.51 13.80
C ILE A 33 7.08 -5.30 13.38
N GLU A 34 8.04 -5.48 14.27
CA GLU A 34 9.28 -6.21 14.02
C GLU A 34 9.00 -7.67 13.67
N GLY A 35 8.11 -8.32 14.43
CA GLY A 35 7.67 -9.67 14.15
C GLY A 35 6.94 -9.80 12.83
N PHE A 36 6.06 -8.83 12.52
CA PHE A 36 5.37 -8.78 11.25
C PHE A 36 6.33 -8.65 10.07
N VAL A 37 7.25 -7.69 10.12
CA VAL A 37 8.21 -7.46 9.04
C VAL A 37 9.11 -8.66 8.82
N SER A 38 9.59 -9.29 9.91
CA SER A 38 10.43 -10.50 9.81
C SER A 38 9.69 -11.62 9.10
N SER A 39 8.49 -11.95 9.56
CA SER A 39 7.69 -13.02 8.97
C SER A 39 7.26 -12.74 7.53
N LEU A 40 6.92 -11.48 7.22
CA LEU A 40 6.59 -11.08 5.86
C LEU A 40 7.80 -11.21 4.92
N CYS A 41 8.97 -10.74 5.34
CA CYS A 41 10.19 -10.84 4.55
C CYS A 41 10.60 -12.30 4.33
N GLU A 42 10.53 -13.14 5.34
CA GLU A 42 10.79 -14.59 5.22
C GLU A 42 9.84 -15.26 4.23
N ALA A 43 8.54 -14.95 4.32
CA ALA A 43 7.53 -15.48 3.41
C ALA A 43 7.71 -14.98 1.96
N ILE A 44 8.12 -13.72 1.76
CA ILE A 44 8.45 -13.17 0.44
C ILE A 44 9.67 -13.88 -0.13
N VAL A 45 10.74 -14.05 0.65
CA VAL A 45 11.96 -14.75 0.21
C VAL A 45 11.61 -16.19 -0.19
N GLN A 46 10.85 -16.90 0.61
CA GLN A 46 10.44 -18.28 0.28
C GLN A 46 9.65 -18.33 -1.04
N LEU A 47 8.66 -17.46 -1.22
CA LEU A 47 7.88 -17.40 -2.46
C LEU A 47 8.76 -17.11 -3.67
N VAL A 48 9.73 -16.22 -3.52
CA VAL A 48 10.64 -15.81 -4.60
C VAL A 48 11.62 -16.93 -4.94
N GLU A 49 12.21 -17.60 -3.94
CA GLU A 49 13.13 -18.73 -4.16
C GLU A 49 12.43 -19.90 -4.88
N ASP A 50 11.18 -20.18 -4.54
CA ASP A 50 10.38 -21.21 -5.20
C ASP A 50 10.02 -20.85 -6.66
N ASN A 51 10.21 -19.57 -7.07
CA ASN A 51 9.78 -19.05 -8.37
C ASN A 51 10.90 -18.34 -9.16
N GLY A 52 12.15 -18.65 -8.95
CA GLY A 52 13.25 -18.19 -9.79
C GLY A 52 14.39 -17.44 -9.09
N GLY A 53 14.29 -17.26 -7.77
CA GLY A 53 15.35 -16.67 -6.96
C GLY A 53 15.29 -15.15 -6.82
N ILE A 54 15.91 -14.65 -5.75
CA ILE A 54 15.82 -13.22 -5.35
C ILE A 54 16.47 -12.28 -6.40
N GLU A 55 17.42 -12.76 -7.18
CA GLU A 55 18.08 -12.01 -8.23
C GLU A 55 17.16 -11.64 -9.40
N THR A 56 16.01 -12.31 -9.53
CA THR A 56 15.01 -12.00 -10.54
C THR A 56 14.12 -10.84 -10.14
N VAL A 57 14.05 -10.51 -8.84
CA VAL A 57 13.21 -9.44 -8.29
C VAL A 57 13.94 -8.10 -8.33
N ARG A 58 13.29 -7.07 -8.83
CA ARG A 58 13.86 -5.72 -8.94
C ARG A 58 13.57 -4.83 -7.75
N SER A 59 12.36 -4.92 -7.23
CA SER A 59 11.89 -4.08 -6.13
C SER A 59 10.61 -4.64 -5.52
N VAL A 60 10.25 -4.12 -4.37
CA VAL A 60 8.99 -4.41 -3.69
C VAL A 60 8.13 -3.15 -3.65
N GLY A 61 6.93 -3.22 -4.20
CA GLY A 61 5.87 -2.23 -4.02
C GLY A 61 4.89 -2.69 -2.95
N MET A 62 4.51 -1.79 -2.06
CA MET A 62 3.59 -2.07 -0.97
C MET A 62 2.43 -1.09 -0.96
N SER A 63 1.20 -1.58 -0.80
CA SER A 63 0.04 -0.80 -0.38
C SER A 63 -0.30 -1.09 1.07
N CYS A 64 -0.69 -0.04 1.79
CA CYS A 64 -1.09 -0.14 3.19
C CYS A 64 -1.96 1.05 3.57
N PRO A 65 -3.00 0.89 4.42
CA PRO A 65 -3.70 2.03 4.99
C PRO A 65 -2.72 3.02 5.64
N SER A 66 -2.87 4.30 5.34
CA SER A 66 -1.94 5.37 5.77
C SER A 66 -0.48 5.20 5.30
N GLY A 67 -0.22 4.40 4.29
CA GLY A 67 1.09 4.29 3.65
C GLY A 67 1.47 5.60 2.96
N ASN A 68 2.63 6.16 3.28
CA ASN A 68 3.10 7.43 2.74
C ASN A 68 4.39 7.25 1.95
N PHE A 69 4.30 7.43 0.64
CA PHE A 69 5.44 7.24 -0.26
C PHE A 69 6.55 8.29 -0.09
N LYS A 70 6.24 9.45 0.51
CA LYS A 70 7.24 10.52 0.75
C LYS A 70 8.14 10.21 1.94
N THR A 71 7.59 9.58 2.97
CA THR A 71 8.32 9.23 4.18
C THR A 71 8.79 7.78 4.20
N GLY A 72 8.16 6.92 3.39
CA GLY A 72 8.39 5.49 3.42
C GLY A 72 7.78 4.81 4.66
N CYS A 73 6.86 5.49 5.32
CA CYS A 73 6.27 5.04 6.59
C CYS A 73 4.79 4.69 6.45
N ILE A 74 4.29 3.91 7.39
CA ILE A 74 2.87 3.83 7.73
C ILE A 74 2.62 4.89 8.81
N GLU A 75 1.77 5.87 8.52
CA GLU A 75 1.60 7.07 9.35
C GLU A 75 0.36 6.98 10.23
N ASN A 76 0.53 6.67 11.53
CA ASN A 76 -0.54 6.70 12.53
C ASN A 76 -1.85 6.03 12.06
N SER A 77 -1.76 4.88 11.42
CA SER A 77 -2.94 4.20 10.89
C SER A 77 -3.88 3.73 12.00
N PRO A 78 -5.13 4.22 12.05
CA PRO A 78 -6.09 3.76 13.05
C PRO A 78 -6.50 2.30 12.84
N ASN A 79 -6.36 1.81 11.61
CA ASN A 79 -6.78 0.48 11.19
C ASN A 79 -5.71 -0.59 11.38
N MET A 80 -4.49 -0.20 11.78
CA MET A 80 -3.39 -1.14 11.99
C MET A 80 -3.11 -1.32 13.49
N PRO A 81 -2.58 -2.49 13.90
CA PRO A 81 -2.23 -2.71 15.31
C PRO A 81 -1.06 -1.83 15.77
N TRP A 82 -0.20 -1.44 14.84
CA TRP A 82 1.00 -0.67 15.12
C TRP A 82 0.69 0.82 15.24
N LYS A 83 1.26 1.47 16.25
CA LYS A 83 1.02 2.90 16.54
C LYS A 83 2.22 3.76 16.17
N GLY A 84 1.95 5.04 15.90
CA GLY A 84 2.96 6.00 15.51
C GLY A 84 3.33 5.91 14.02
N SER A 85 4.46 6.50 13.68
CA SER A 85 5.04 6.43 12.34
C SER A 85 5.99 5.24 12.25
N VAL A 86 5.68 4.27 11.42
CA VAL A 86 6.42 3.02 11.24
C VAL A 86 7.24 3.08 9.95
N PRO A 87 8.58 3.06 10.00
CA PRO A 87 9.44 3.17 8.82
C PRO A 87 9.53 1.84 8.03
N ILE A 88 8.38 1.35 7.56
CA ILE A 88 8.21 0.01 7.00
C ILE A 88 9.14 -0.25 5.82
N THR A 89 9.37 0.75 4.95
CA THR A 89 10.25 0.57 3.79
C THR A 89 11.70 0.39 4.18
N ALA A 90 12.18 1.09 5.21
CA ALA A 90 13.53 0.91 5.72
C ALA A 90 13.70 -0.48 6.35
N MET A 91 12.76 -0.88 7.20
CA MET A 91 12.80 -2.18 7.86
C MET A 91 12.83 -3.35 6.86
N MET A 92 11.97 -3.31 5.83
CA MET A 92 11.94 -4.35 4.79
C MET A 92 13.18 -4.31 3.89
N ARG A 93 13.65 -3.11 3.52
CA ARG A 93 14.86 -2.96 2.72
C ARG A 93 16.08 -3.57 3.42
N ASP A 94 16.19 -3.34 4.73
CA ASP A 94 17.34 -3.84 5.52
C ASP A 94 17.34 -5.38 5.60
N GLN A 95 16.17 -6.02 5.52
CA GLN A 95 16.07 -7.49 5.53
C GLN A 95 16.16 -8.11 4.13
N LEU A 96 15.53 -7.50 3.11
CA LEU A 96 15.45 -8.07 1.76
C LEU A 96 16.62 -7.69 0.86
N GLY A 97 17.33 -6.60 1.16
CA GLY A 97 18.36 -6.04 0.26
C GLY A 97 17.81 -5.45 -1.03
N LEU A 98 16.49 -5.26 -1.14
CA LEU A 98 15.79 -4.75 -2.30
C LEU A 98 15.28 -3.32 -2.06
N ALA A 99 15.09 -2.56 -3.14
CA ALA A 99 14.37 -1.29 -3.06
C ALA A 99 12.90 -1.56 -2.68
N VAL A 100 12.39 -0.85 -1.68
CA VAL A 100 11.02 -0.96 -1.19
C VAL A 100 10.35 0.40 -1.24
N ALA A 101 9.12 0.46 -1.75
CA ALA A 101 8.28 1.65 -1.74
C ALA A 101 6.91 1.31 -1.14
N VAL A 102 6.35 2.24 -0.36
CA VAL A 102 5.00 2.12 0.20
C VAL A 102 4.12 3.26 -0.29
N THR A 103 2.84 2.99 -0.46
CA THR A 103 1.82 3.99 -0.72
C THR A 103 0.50 3.63 -0.04
N ASN A 104 -0.44 4.56 -0.04
CA ASN A 104 -1.80 4.31 0.39
C ASN A 104 -2.50 3.34 -0.59
N ASP A 105 -3.44 2.55 -0.09
CA ASP A 105 -4.22 1.56 -0.84
C ASP A 105 -4.97 2.19 -2.03
N SER A 106 -5.66 3.33 -1.84
CA SER A 106 -6.35 4.04 -2.92
C SER A 106 -5.41 4.52 -4.02
N VAL A 107 -4.20 4.95 -3.64
CA VAL A 107 -3.16 5.36 -4.60
C VAL A 107 -2.63 4.16 -5.37
N ALA A 108 -2.41 3.03 -4.69
CA ALA A 108 -1.98 1.80 -5.34
C ALA A 108 -2.98 1.32 -6.39
N ILE A 109 -4.28 1.33 -6.06
CA ILE A 109 -5.37 1.03 -7.00
C ILE A 109 -5.32 1.97 -8.20
N ALA A 110 -5.19 3.27 -7.97
CA ALA A 110 -5.16 4.26 -9.05
C ALA A 110 -3.93 4.12 -9.96
N LEU A 111 -2.78 3.74 -9.42
CA LEU A 111 -1.58 3.42 -10.20
C LEU A 111 -1.77 2.15 -11.03
N GLY A 112 -2.44 1.14 -10.47
CA GLY A 112 -2.81 -0.08 -11.20
C GLY A 112 -3.72 0.22 -12.39
N GLU A 113 -4.77 1.02 -12.18
CA GLU A 113 -5.70 1.44 -13.23
C GLU A 113 -5.02 2.30 -14.32
N LEU A 114 -4.08 3.16 -13.92
CA LEU A 114 -3.29 3.96 -14.87
C LEU A 114 -2.38 3.08 -15.72
N SER A 115 -1.77 2.07 -15.12
CA SER A 115 -0.77 1.23 -15.78
C SER A 115 -1.40 0.13 -16.65
N PHE A 116 -2.45 -0.51 -16.16
CA PHE A 116 -3.00 -1.74 -16.74
C PHE A 116 -4.52 -1.73 -16.92
N GLY A 117 -5.22 -0.74 -16.38
CA GLY A 117 -6.69 -0.72 -16.31
C GLY A 117 -7.34 0.39 -17.10
N SER A 118 -8.52 0.82 -16.61
CA SER A 118 -9.44 1.74 -17.28
C SER A 118 -8.90 3.16 -17.43
N ALA A 119 -7.92 3.57 -16.60
CA ALA A 119 -7.28 4.87 -16.69
C ALA A 119 -6.06 4.89 -17.63
N HIS A 120 -5.75 3.75 -18.27
CA HIS A 120 -4.62 3.68 -19.19
C HIS A 120 -4.76 4.72 -20.33
N GLY A 121 -3.72 5.54 -20.51
CA GLY A 121 -3.70 6.61 -21.50
C GLY A 121 -4.38 7.92 -21.07
N LEU A 122 -5.10 7.96 -19.95
CA LEU A 122 -5.67 9.19 -19.43
C LEU A 122 -4.61 10.07 -18.76
N SER A 123 -4.77 11.39 -18.90
CA SER A 123 -3.87 12.35 -18.26
C SER A 123 -4.48 12.95 -16.99
N ASN A 124 -5.80 13.08 -16.97
CA ASN A 124 -6.54 13.68 -15.86
C ASN A 124 -7.71 12.77 -15.51
N PHE A 125 -7.72 12.28 -14.29
CA PHE A 125 -8.79 11.40 -13.78
C PHE A 125 -8.79 11.37 -12.25
N ALA A 126 -9.88 10.89 -11.70
CA ALA A 126 -9.97 10.54 -10.28
C ALA A 126 -10.54 9.13 -10.16
N ILE A 127 -10.00 8.37 -9.22
CA ILE A 127 -10.53 7.06 -8.84
C ILE A 127 -11.10 7.16 -7.43
N VAL A 128 -12.34 6.74 -7.29
CA VAL A 128 -13.02 6.63 -6.00
C VAL A 128 -13.13 5.15 -5.66
N THR A 129 -12.59 4.76 -4.54
CA THR A 129 -12.66 3.39 -4.00
C THR A 129 -13.69 3.32 -2.90
N ILE A 130 -14.63 2.38 -3.01
CA ILE A 130 -15.68 2.17 -2.02
C ILE A 130 -15.52 0.75 -1.48
N GLY A 131 -15.15 0.64 -0.19
CA GLY A 131 -14.94 -0.61 0.52
C GLY A 131 -15.32 -0.46 1.99
N HIS A 132 -14.45 -0.86 2.91
CA HIS A 132 -14.62 -0.56 4.34
C HIS A 132 -14.60 0.95 4.61
N GLY A 133 -13.95 1.72 3.74
CA GLY A 133 -13.90 3.18 3.75
C GLY A 133 -14.17 3.74 2.35
N LEU A 134 -14.05 5.06 2.25
CA LEU A 134 -14.12 5.81 1.02
C LEU A 134 -12.74 6.43 0.75
N GLY A 135 -12.07 5.95 -0.28
CA GLY A 135 -10.79 6.49 -0.73
C GLY A 135 -10.94 7.26 -2.04
N CYS A 136 -10.02 8.17 -2.31
CA CYS A 136 -9.94 8.87 -3.59
C CYS A 136 -8.50 9.19 -3.94
N SER A 137 -8.14 8.98 -5.20
CA SER A 137 -6.86 9.38 -5.76
C SER A 137 -7.10 10.21 -7.01
N ILE A 138 -6.41 11.34 -7.11
CA ILE A 138 -6.56 12.31 -8.19
C ILE A 138 -5.26 12.37 -8.98
N PHE A 139 -5.35 12.27 -10.29
CA PHE A 139 -4.24 12.46 -11.21
C PHE A 139 -4.51 13.69 -12.09
N SER A 140 -3.49 14.53 -12.23
CA SER A 140 -3.46 15.66 -13.15
C SER A 140 -2.16 15.64 -13.94
N ASP A 141 -2.26 15.74 -15.26
CA ASP A 141 -1.14 15.63 -16.20
C ASP A 141 -0.30 14.35 -15.95
N LYS A 142 -0.98 13.23 -15.77
CA LYS A 142 -0.39 11.89 -15.44
C LYS A 142 0.38 11.86 -14.12
N LYS A 143 0.25 12.86 -13.27
CA LYS A 143 0.90 12.92 -11.96
C LYS A 143 -0.11 12.82 -10.84
N LEU A 144 0.22 12.04 -9.83
CA LEU A 144 -0.58 11.98 -8.60
C LEU A 144 -0.59 13.35 -7.92
N VAL A 145 -1.79 13.84 -7.63
CA VAL A 145 -1.98 15.02 -6.78
C VAL A 145 -1.81 14.55 -5.31
N SER A 146 -0.61 14.71 -4.78
CA SER A 146 -0.26 14.19 -3.46
C SER A 146 -0.29 15.25 -2.34
N GLY A 147 -0.36 16.52 -2.70
CA GLY A 147 -0.22 17.61 -1.72
C GLY A 147 1.17 17.69 -1.09
N ASN A 148 1.32 18.55 -0.10
CA ASN A 148 2.60 18.77 0.57
C ASN A 148 3.04 17.56 1.39
N SER A 149 2.14 16.95 2.15
CA SER A 149 2.42 15.84 3.08
C SER A 149 2.13 14.44 2.54
N GLY A 150 1.62 14.31 1.31
CA GLY A 150 1.33 13.00 0.72
C GLY A 150 -0.12 12.54 0.86
N PHE A 151 -0.98 13.31 1.50
CA PHE A 151 -2.36 12.95 1.84
C PHE A 151 -3.43 13.77 1.09
N ALA A 152 -3.14 14.30 -0.09
CA ALA A 152 -4.19 14.90 -0.92
C ALA A 152 -5.12 13.82 -1.47
N GLY A 153 -6.41 14.16 -1.58
CA GLY A 153 -7.41 13.22 -2.09
C GLY A 153 -8.19 12.47 -1.01
N GLU A 154 -8.01 12.80 0.27
CA GLU A 154 -8.73 12.19 1.40
C GLU A 154 -10.23 12.56 1.41
N LEU A 155 -10.94 12.24 0.32
CA LEU A 155 -12.37 12.57 0.11
C LEU A 155 -13.26 11.98 1.20
N GLY A 156 -12.96 10.75 1.66
CA GLY A 156 -13.73 10.07 2.70
C GLY A 156 -13.72 10.77 4.06
N HIS A 157 -12.75 11.66 4.28
CA HIS A 157 -12.61 12.45 5.52
C HIS A 157 -13.20 13.87 5.39
N THR A 158 -13.86 14.17 4.27
CA THR A 158 -14.55 15.46 4.09
C THR A 158 -15.81 15.53 4.96
N CYS A 159 -15.95 16.60 5.74
CA CYS A 159 -17.14 16.82 6.55
C CYS A 159 -18.34 17.17 5.66
N MET A 160 -19.27 16.25 5.48
CA MET A 160 -20.50 16.44 4.70
C MET A 160 -21.65 17.00 5.53
N ASN A 161 -21.66 16.74 6.84
CA ASN A 161 -22.66 17.23 7.77
C ASN A 161 -22.01 17.49 9.12
N VAL A 162 -21.94 18.76 9.53
CA VAL A 162 -21.30 19.19 10.79
C VAL A 162 -21.95 18.54 12.02
N ASN A 163 -23.27 18.27 11.96
CA ASN A 163 -24.03 17.63 13.03
C ASN A 163 -24.27 16.14 12.77
N GLY A 164 -23.54 15.54 11.82
CA GLY A 164 -23.66 14.14 11.46
C GLY A 164 -22.95 13.20 12.44
N ARG A 165 -22.94 11.91 12.09
CA ARG A 165 -22.18 10.92 12.84
C ARG A 165 -20.68 11.26 12.77
N LYS A 166 -19.98 11.10 13.89
CA LYS A 166 -18.52 11.25 13.92
C LYS A 166 -17.86 10.11 13.14
N CYS A 167 -16.79 10.45 12.43
CA CYS A 167 -15.93 9.46 11.82
C CYS A 167 -15.13 8.71 12.90
N GLU A 168 -14.78 7.45 12.64
CA GLU A 168 -13.93 6.67 13.55
C GLU A 168 -12.50 7.22 13.67
N CYS A 169 -12.07 8.02 12.70
CA CYS A 169 -10.76 8.67 12.74
C CYS A 169 -10.67 9.90 13.66
N GLY A 170 -11.79 10.38 14.19
CA GLY A 170 -11.88 11.51 15.14
C GLY A 170 -12.69 12.71 14.66
#